data_2637ef8e4c2d38a426822650e23e6bac
#
_entry.id   2637ef8e4c2d38a426822650e23e6bac
#
_cell.length_a   1.000
_cell.length_b   1.000
_cell.length_c   1.000
_cell.angle_alpha   90.00
_cell.angle_beta   90.00
_cell.angle_gamma   90.00
#
_symmetry.space_group_name_H-M   'P 1'
#
loop_
_entity.id
_entity.type
_entity.pdbx_description
1 polymer ?
#
loop_
_entity_poly.entity_id
_entity_poly.type
_entity_poly.pdbx_seq_one_letter_code
_entity_poly.pdbx_strand_id
1 'polypeptide(L)'
;MVTQDSILFNDSIKNNLLIAKPNATDDELIDCLKIANAWEFVNKLPDGIDNNIGDSGNKLSGGQKQRLSIARAVLKNPPILVLDEATSALDSESEKLVQNALDNLMKNKTSIVIAHRLSTIQNADSIIVLDKGKIIESG
;
A
#
# COMPACT_ATOMS: atom_id res chain seq x y z
N MET A 1 8.90 -0.31 -2.47
CA MET A 1 8.08 0.06 -3.62
C MET A 1 6.68 -0.51 -3.47
N VAL A 2 5.66 0.28 -3.67
CA VAL A 2 4.27 -0.18 -3.74
C VAL A 2 3.84 -0.09 -5.21
N THR A 3 3.49 -1.23 -5.80
CA THR A 3 3.13 -1.36 -7.21
C THR A 3 1.64 -1.62 -7.37
N GLN A 4 1.16 -1.50 -8.61
CA GLN A 4 -0.19 -1.81 -9.03
C GLN A 4 -0.58 -3.26 -8.72
N ASP A 5 0.32 -4.18 -8.98
CA ASP A 5 0.14 -5.59 -8.69
C ASP A 5 0.74 -5.93 -7.33
N SER A 6 -0.12 -6.16 -6.36
CA SER A 6 0.30 -6.56 -5.01
C SER A 6 0.78 -8.00 -5.01
N ILE A 7 2.07 -8.22 -4.80
CA ILE A 7 2.63 -9.55 -4.65
C ILE A 7 2.34 -10.06 -3.24
N LEU A 8 1.42 -11.00 -3.14
CA LEU A 8 1.04 -11.68 -1.90
C LEU A 8 1.27 -13.18 -2.05
N PHE A 9 1.69 -13.81 -0.96
CA PHE A 9 2.00 -15.24 -0.93
C PHE A 9 0.84 -16.04 -0.35
N ASN A 10 0.73 -17.32 -0.76
CA ASN A 10 -0.23 -18.26 -0.19
C ASN A 10 0.16 -18.60 1.25
N ASP A 11 -0.13 -17.71 2.15
CA ASP A 11 0.21 -17.81 3.57
C ASP A 11 -0.75 -16.95 4.38
N SER A 12 -0.53 -16.86 5.69
CA SER A 12 -1.27 -15.97 6.57
C SER A 12 -0.97 -14.49 6.28
N ILE A 13 -1.86 -13.62 6.72
CA ILE A 13 -1.63 -12.17 6.71
C ILE A 13 -0.36 -11.85 7.49
N LYS A 14 -0.20 -12.44 8.68
CA LYS A 14 0.98 -12.28 9.54
C LYS A 14 2.27 -12.59 8.78
N ASN A 15 2.38 -13.75 8.14
CA ASN A 15 3.57 -14.14 7.42
C ASN A 15 3.84 -13.25 6.20
N ASN A 16 2.80 -12.80 5.51
CA ASN A 16 2.94 -11.81 4.44
C ASN A 16 3.51 -10.47 4.93
N LEU A 17 3.15 -10.03 6.13
CA LEU A 17 3.69 -8.80 6.72
C LEU A 17 5.13 -9.00 7.24
N LEU A 18 5.42 -10.15 7.85
CA LEU A 18 6.75 -10.46 8.40
C LEU A 18 7.87 -10.49 7.35
N ILE A 19 7.53 -10.60 6.06
CA ILE A 19 8.50 -10.43 4.97
C ILE A 19 9.18 -9.05 5.03
N ALA A 20 8.44 -8.02 5.42
CA ALA A 20 8.98 -6.66 5.53
C ALA A 20 9.84 -6.46 6.79
N LYS A 21 9.47 -7.12 7.89
CA LYS A 21 10.16 -7.04 9.19
C LYS A 21 9.98 -8.36 9.94
N PRO A 22 10.92 -9.32 9.81
CA PRO A 22 10.78 -10.67 10.38
C PRO A 22 10.62 -10.72 11.90
N ASN A 23 11.14 -9.74 12.61
CA ASN A 23 11.08 -9.66 14.08
C ASN A 23 9.97 -8.75 14.61
N ALA A 24 9.00 -8.36 13.75
CA ALA A 24 7.88 -7.53 14.19
C ALA A 24 7.02 -8.25 15.21
N THR A 25 6.60 -7.52 16.25
CA THR A 25 5.63 -8.00 17.23
C THR A 25 4.21 -7.96 16.66
N ASP A 26 3.29 -8.71 17.26
CA ASP A 26 1.88 -8.66 16.84
C ASP A 26 1.29 -7.25 16.98
N ASP A 27 1.68 -6.49 17.99
CA ASP A 27 1.26 -5.09 18.15
C ASP A 27 1.75 -4.21 17.01
N GLU A 28 2.99 -4.36 16.53
CA GLU A 28 3.52 -3.66 15.37
C GLU A 28 2.77 -4.05 14.09
N LEU A 29 2.39 -5.32 13.93
CA LEU A 29 1.59 -5.79 12.80
C LEU A 29 0.19 -5.17 12.81
N ILE A 30 -0.46 -5.12 13.97
CA ILE A 30 -1.78 -4.50 14.12
C ILE A 30 -1.71 -3.00 13.83
N ASP A 31 -0.70 -2.31 14.33
CA ASP A 31 -0.51 -0.87 14.10
C ASP A 31 -0.32 -0.55 12.62
N CYS A 32 0.51 -1.30 11.90
CA CYS A 32 0.68 -1.08 10.46
C CYS A 32 -0.61 -1.38 9.66
N LEU A 33 -1.39 -2.37 10.08
CA LEU A 33 -2.70 -2.67 9.47
C LEU A 33 -3.71 -1.53 9.72
N LYS A 34 -3.70 -0.91 10.89
CA LYS A 34 -4.55 0.26 11.20
C LYS A 34 -4.17 1.46 10.33
N ILE A 35 -2.89 1.77 10.20
CA ILE A 35 -2.39 2.87 9.37
C ILE A 35 -2.78 2.65 7.89
N ALA A 36 -2.73 1.42 7.42
CA ALA A 36 -3.10 1.04 6.05
C ALA A 36 -4.61 0.84 5.84
N ASN A 37 -5.46 1.18 6.81
CA ASN A 37 -6.91 0.94 6.76
C ASN A 37 -7.29 -0.53 6.50
N ALA A 38 -6.46 -1.47 6.91
CA ALA A 38 -6.66 -2.90 6.71
C ALA A 38 -7.19 -3.62 7.96
N TRP A 39 -6.98 -3.06 9.15
CA TRP A 39 -7.32 -3.73 10.41
C TRP A 39 -8.81 -4.08 10.50
N GLU A 40 -9.70 -3.23 10.03
CA GLU A 40 -11.13 -3.47 10.11
C GLU A 40 -11.55 -4.78 9.42
N PHE A 41 -11.07 -5.05 8.21
CA PHE A 41 -11.40 -6.29 7.54
C PHE A 41 -10.63 -7.49 8.10
N VAL A 42 -9.36 -7.31 8.48
CA VAL A 42 -8.54 -8.37 9.07
C VAL A 42 -9.12 -8.86 10.39
N ASN A 43 -9.55 -7.94 11.24
CA ASN A 43 -10.14 -8.27 12.54
C ASN A 43 -11.48 -9.02 12.43
N LYS A 44 -12.15 -8.92 11.28
CA LYS A 44 -13.40 -9.65 11.01
C LYS A 44 -13.18 -11.07 10.46
N LEU A 45 -11.96 -11.40 10.07
CA LEU A 45 -11.62 -12.74 9.60
C LEU A 45 -11.62 -13.74 10.76
N PRO A 46 -11.98 -15.02 10.51
CA PRO A 46 -12.07 -16.03 11.57
C PRO A 46 -10.80 -16.17 12.42
N ASP A 47 -9.63 -16.13 11.77
CA ASP A 47 -8.32 -16.27 12.41
C ASP A 47 -7.54 -14.95 12.48
N GLY A 48 -8.17 -13.81 12.17
CA GLY A 48 -7.52 -12.49 12.21
C GLY A 48 -6.25 -12.44 11.38
N ILE A 49 -5.12 -12.05 11.98
CA ILE A 49 -3.82 -11.98 11.30
C ILE A 49 -3.25 -13.35 10.90
N ASP A 50 -3.70 -14.42 11.52
CA ASP A 50 -3.28 -15.79 11.20
C ASP A 50 -4.11 -16.40 10.06
N ASN A 51 -5.09 -15.67 9.53
CA ASN A 51 -5.93 -16.12 8.44
C ASN A 51 -5.14 -16.25 7.12
N ASN A 52 -5.22 -17.43 6.48
CA ASN A 52 -4.62 -17.67 5.18
C ASN A 52 -5.41 -16.95 4.07
N ILE A 53 -4.70 -16.27 3.19
CA ILE A 53 -5.28 -15.43 2.13
C ILE A 53 -5.38 -16.11 0.75
N GLY A 54 -4.89 -17.33 0.63
CA GLY A 54 -4.89 -18.08 -0.62
C GLY A 54 -3.81 -17.67 -1.61
N ASP A 55 -3.78 -18.34 -2.75
CA ASP A 55 -2.81 -18.07 -3.82
C ASP A 55 -2.93 -16.63 -4.31
N SER A 56 -1.83 -15.89 -4.23
CA SER A 56 -1.78 -14.47 -4.61
C SER A 56 -2.88 -13.62 -3.94
N GLY A 57 -3.32 -14.03 -2.75
CA GLY A 57 -4.39 -13.36 -2.04
C GLY A 57 -5.78 -13.48 -2.68
N ASN A 58 -6.07 -14.59 -3.38
CA ASN A 58 -7.32 -14.78 -4.13
C ASN A 58 -8.59 -14.73 -3.28
N LYS A 59 -8.47 -14.87 -1.95
CA LYS A 59 -9.58 -14.73 -0.99
C LYS A 59 -9.87 -13.28 -0.61
N LEU A 60 -9.09 -12.32 -1.13
CA LEU A 60 -9.20 -10.90 -0.84
C LEU A 60 -9.65 -10.10 -2.07
N SER A 61 -10.35 -8.99 -1.83
CA SER A 61 -10.63 -8.01 -2.89
C SER A 61 -9.36 -7.28 -3.33
N GLY A 62 -9.40 -6.63 -4.50
CA GLY A 62 -8.27 -5.82 -5.00
C GLY A 62 -7.85 -4.73 -4.02
N GLY A 63 -8.81 -4.02 -3.44
CA GLY A 63 -8.55 -2.98 -2.43
C GLY A 63 -7.96 -3.53 -1.13
N GLN A 64 -8.41 -4.70 -0.70
CA GLN A 64 -7.84 -5.38 0.47
C GLN A 64 -6.39 -5.81 0.23
N LYS A 65 -6.09 -6.36 -0.95
CA LYS A 65 -4.71 -6.72 -1.35
C LYS A 65 -3.80 -5.49 -1.35
N GLN A 66 -4.24 -4.38 -1.94
CA GLN A 66 -3.46 -3.14 -1.95
C GLN A 66 -3.20 -2.61 -0.55
N ARG A 67 -4.19 -2.62 0.33
CA ARG A 67 -4.00 -2.18 1.72
C ARG A 67 -3.04 -3.06 2.49
N LEU A 68 -2.98 -4.36 2.24
CA LEU A 68 -1.94 -5.23 2.82
C LEU A 68 -0.54 -4.90 2.28
N SER A 69 -0.40 -4.58 1.00
CA SER A 69 0.86 -4.10 0.45
C SER A 69 1.31 -2.79 1.07
N ILE A 70 0.38 -1.88 1.30
CA ILE A 70 0.65 -0.62 2.00
C ILE A 70 1.05 -0.89 3.45
N ALA A 71 0.37 -1.79 4.16
CA ALA A 71 0.74 -2.19 5.52
C ALA A 71 2.17 -2.73 5.59
N ARG A 72 2.58 -3.53 4.60
CA ARG A 72 3.96 -3.99 4.46
C ARG A 72 4.95 -2.84 4.33
N ALA A 73 4.65 -1.86 3.50
CA ALA A 73 5.49 -0.68 3.32
C ALA A 73 5.55 0.17 4.60
N VAL A 74 4.45 0.33 5.33
CA VAL A 74 4.39 1.00 6.64
C VAL A 74 5.30 0.29 7.64
N LEU A 75 5.21 -1.03 7.71
CA LEU A 75 5.99 -1.85 8.64
C LEU A 75 7.50 -1.77 8.34
N LYS A 76 7.87 -1.77 7.06
CA LYS A 76 9.26 -1.60 6.62
C LYS A 76 9.80 -0.21 6.92
N ASN A 77 8.94 0.79 6.90
CA ASN A 77 9.24 2.19 7.21
C ASN A 77 10.48 2.76 6.49
N PRO A 78 10.58 2.70 5.16
CA PRO A 78 11.72 3.23 4.43
C PRO A 78 11.68 4.78 4.39
N PRO A 79 12.84 5.47 4.33
CA PRO A 79 12.87 6.93 4.22
C PRO A 79 12.44 7.45 2.84
N ILE A 80 12.59 6.63 1.80
CA ILE A 80 12.21 6.95 0.42
C ILE A 80 11.20 5.93 -0.06
N LEU A 81 10.08 6.42 -0.61
CA LEU A 81 9.02 5.62 -1.19
C LEU A 81 8.97 5.79 -2.69
N VAL A 82 8.75 4.70 -3.40
CA VAL A 82 8.40 4.72 -4.83
C VAL A 82 7.03 4.08 -4.96
N LEU A 83 6.08 4.85 -5.45
CA LEU A 83 4.69 4.45 -5.59
C LEU A 83 4.30 4.49 -7.06
N ASP A 84 3.76 3.38 -7.55
CA ASP A 84 3.07 3.34 -8.83
C ASP A 84 1.56 3.39 -8.53
N GLU A 85 0.94 4.52 -8.86
CA GLU A 85 -0.45 4.78 -8.54
C GLU A 85 -1.38 3.93 -9.41
N ALA A 86 -2.06 2.98 -8.79
CA ALA A 86 -2.97 2.10 -9.49
C ALA A 86 -4.20 1.78 -8.67
N THR A 87 -5.17 2.62 -8.81
CA THR A 87 -6.48 2.47 -8.19
C THR A 87 -7.60 2.30 -9.23
N SER A 88 -7.24 2.09 -10.50
CA SER A 88 -8.15 2.14 -11.63
C SER A 88 -9.24 1.06 -11.67
N ALA A 89 -9.08 -0.03 -10.91
CA ALA A 89 -10.01 -1.17 -10.89
C ALA A 89 -10.80 -1.30 -9.57
N LEU A 90 -10.76 -0.29 -8.71
CA LEU A 90 -11.42 -0.32 -7.40
C LEU A 90 -12.78 0.39 -7.45
N ASP A 91 -13.72 -0.08 -6.62
CA ASP A 91 -14.92 0.67 -6.30
C ASP A 91 -14.59 1.95 -5.50
N SER A 92 -15.52 2.91 -5.47
CA SER A 92 -15.28 4.23 -4.87
C SER A 92 -14.90 4.20 -3.40
N GLU A 93 -15.47 3.27 -2.63
CA GLU A 93 -15.18 3.13 -1.19
C GLU A 93 -13.78 2.56 -0.98
N SER A 94 -13.43 1.46 -1.66
CA SER A 94 -12.10 0.86 -1.61
C SER A 94 -11.03 1.83 -2.06
N GLU A 95 -11.32 2.62 -3.09
CA GLU A 95 -10.43 3.65 -3.60
C GLU A 95 -10.09 4.72 -2.54
N LYS A 96 -11.09 5.20 -1.81
CA LYS A 96 -10.89 6.17 -0.72
C LYS A 96 -10.04 5.59 0.41
N LEU A 97 -10.28 4.34 0.79
CA LEU A 97 -9.51 3.66 1.82
C LEU A 97 -8.06 3.47 1.42
N VAL A 98 -7.81 3.07 0.16
CA VAL A 98 -6.44 2.93 -0.38
C VAL A 98 -5.74 4.28 -0.47
N GLN A 99 -6.40 5.31 -0.99
CA GLN A 99 -5.81 6.65 -1.08
C GLN A 99 -5.45 7.21 0.30
N ASN A 100 -6.34 7.09 1.27
CA ASN A 100 -6.07 7.51 2.65
C ASN A 100 -4.89 6.75 3.26
N ALA A 101 -4.79 5.44 3.01
CA ALA A 101 -3.67 4.63 3.45
C ALA A 101 -2.35 5.07 2.81
N LEU A 102 -2.34 5.40 1.52
CA LEU A 102 -1.17 5.95 0.82
C LEU A 102 -0.77 7.32 1.40
N ASP A 103 -1.73 8.19 1.66
CA ASP A 103 -1.46 9.50 2.29
C ASP A 103 -0.82 9.32 3.66
N ASN A 104 -1.29 8.38 4.46
CA ASN A 104 -0.69 8.04 5.76
C ASN A 104 0.73 7.50 5.61
N LEU A 105 0.97 6.64 4.62
CA LEU A 105 2.29 6.08 4.34
C LEU A 105 3.30 7.16 3.94
N MET A 106 2.89 8.14 3.14
CA MET A 106 3.75 9.21 2.62
C MET A 106 4.12 10.28 3.65
N LYS A 107 3.40 10.39 4.76
CA LYS A 107 3.67 11.40 5.80
C LYS A 107 5.12 11.33 6.28
N ASN A 108 5.78 12.50 6.28
CA ASN A 108 7.17 12.67 6.72
C ASN A 108 8.20 11.81 5.95
N LYS A 109 7.92 11.52 4.68
CA LYS A 109 8.81 10.73 3.81
C LYS A 109 9.00 11.41 2.47
N THR A 110 10.13 11.13 1.84
CA THR A 110 10.36 11.48 0.43
C THR A 110 9.65 10.44 -0.44
N SER A 111 8.70 10.88 -1.24
CA SER A 111 7.89 10.00 -2.09
C SER A 111 8.05 10.36 -3.55
N ILE A 112 8.35 9.36 -4.37
CA ILE A 112 8.33 9.44 -5.83
C ILE A 112 7.09 8.69 -6.29
N VAL A 113 6.16 9.41 -6.92
CA VAL A 113 4.86 8.87 -7.31
C VAL A 113 4.70 8.94 -8.82
N ILE A 114 4.44 7.80 -9.44
CA ILE A 114 3.97 7.75 -10.83
C ILE A 114 2.47 8.03 -10.79
N ALA A 115 2.11 9.29 -11.08
CA ALA A 115 0.76 9.78 -10.89
C ALA A 115 -0.13 9.53 -12.11
N HIS A 116 -1.31 8.97 -11.84
CA HIS A 116 -2.39 8.79 -12.82
C HIS A 116 -3.63 9.63 -12.47
N ARG A 117 -3.57 10.40 -11.37
CA ARG A 117 -4.69 11.21 -10.86
C ARG A 117 -4.30 12.66 -10.67
N LEU A 118 -5.25 13.52 -10.97
CA LEU A 118 -5.07 14.97 -10.81
C LEU A 118 -4.82 15.36 -9.34
N SER A 119 -5.50 14.70 -8.40
CA SER A 119 -5.32 14.97 -6.97
C SER A 119 -3.91 14.72 -6.47
N THR A 120 -3.24 13.68 -6.98
CA THR A 120 -1.84 13.40 -6.65
C THR A 120 -0.92 14.49 -7.17
N ILE A 121 -1.17 14.96 -8.40
CA ILE A 121 -0.39 16.04 -9.03
C ILE A 121 -0.57 17.35 -8.26
N GLN A 122 -1.80 17.68 -7.86
CA GLN A 122 -2.10 18.93 -7.14
C GLN A 122 -1.43 19.01 -5.77
N ASN A 123 -1.20 17.88 -5.11
CA ASN A 123 -0.61 17.82 -3.78
C ASN A 123 0.92 17.55 -3.79
N ALA A 124 1.53 17.48 -4.97
CA ALA A 124 2.97 17.27 -5.09
C ALA A 124 3.74 18.55 -4.82
N ASP A 125 4.89 18.42 -4.13
CA ASP A 125 5.82 19.54 -3.93
C ASP A 125 6.57 19.91 -5.22
N SER A 126 6.79 18.92 -6.09
CA SER A 126 7.41 19.08 -7.39
C SER A 126 6.84 18.08 -8.40
N ILE A 127 6.70 18.52 -9.63
CA ILE A 127 6.18 17.72 -10.74
C ILE A 127 7.26 17.61 -11.81
N ILE A 128 7.51 16.40 -12.28
CA ILE A 128 8.46 16.13 -13.36
C ILE A 128 7.71 15.47 -14.51
N VAL A 129 7.80 16.07 -15.69
CA VAL A 129 7.23 15.52 -16.92
C VAL A 129 8.32 14.82 -17.73
N LEU A 130 8.10 13.55 -18.05
CA LEU A 130 9.02 12.72 -18.81
C LEU A 130 8.47 12.43 -20.20
N ASP A 131 9.30 12.58 -21.22
CA ASP A 131 9.03 12.07 -22.56
C ASP A 131 10.29 11.37 -23.13
N LYS A 132 10.10 10.17 -23.66
CA LYS A 132 11.17 9.34 -24.26
C LYS A 132 12.44 9.23 -23.37
N GLY A 133 12.24 9.09 -22.06
CA GLY A 133 13.31 8.95 -21.08
C GLY A 133 14.05 10.26 -20.74
N LYS A 134 13.51 11.39 -21.14
CA LYS A 134 14.07 12.71 -20.82
C LYS A 134 13.08 13.57 -20.06
N ILE A 135 13.60 14.38 -19.13
CA ILE A 135 12.82 15.40 -18.45
C ILE A 135 12.57 16.53 -19.45
N ILE A 136 11.32 16.81 -19.75
CA ILE A 136 10.90 17.88 -20.65
C ILE A 136 10.35 19.10 -19.91
N GLU A 137 9.88 18.92 -18.67
CA GLU A 137 9.35 19.99 -17.83
C GLU A 137 9.48 19.61 -16.36
N SER A 138 9.66 20.61 -15.49
CA SER A 138 9.67 20.45 -14.04
C SER A 138 9.13 21.69 -13.36
N GLY A 139 8.33 21.50 -12.31
CA GLY A 139 7.71 22.61 -11.53
C GLY A 139 7.30 22.22 -10.14
#